data_07d9233446cf869c5511d927bfa50dff
#
_entry.id   07d9233446cf869c5511d927bfa50dff
#
_cell.length_a   1.000
_cell.length_b   1.000
_cell.length_c   1.000
_cell.angle_alpha   90.00
_cell.angle_beta   90.00
_cell.angle_gamma   90.00
#
_symmetry.space_group_name_H-M   'P 1'
#
loop_
_entity.id
_entity.type
_entity.pdbx_description
1 polymer ?
#
loop_
_entity_poly.entity_id
_entity_poly.type
_entity_poly.pdbx_seq_one_letter_code
_entity_poly.pdbx_strand_id
1 'polypeptide(L)' 'MENIMLKTIDIGHQNYPLDKALSILETEVSTALHGGEVRALKIVHGHGEGTLRNAVRRWCEEQEGRFRALI' A
#
# COMPACT_ATOMS: atom_id res chain seq x y z
N MET A 1 -8.20 -24.59 -7.26
CA MET A 1 -8.25 -23.46 -7.53
C MET A 1 -7.25 -22.64 -7.07
N GLU A 2 -6.88 -21.79 -7.63
CA GLU A 2 -5.92 -21.09 -7.24
C GLU A 2 -6.36 -19.84 -6.83
N ASN A 3 -5.92 -19.33 -5.93
CA ASN A 3 -6.30 -18.12 -5.40
C ASN A 3 -5.32 -17.07 -5.71
N ILE A 4 -5.80 -15.90 -6.05
CA ILE A 4 -4.92 -14.78 -6.11
C ILE A 4 -4.67 -14.36 -4.69
N MET A 5 -3.42 -14.32 -4.30
CA MET A 5 -3.08 -13.92 -2.96
C MET A 5 -3.15 -12.41 -2.87
N LEU A 6 -4.28 -11.93 -2.45
CA LEU A 6 -4.52 -10.49 -2.30
C LEU A 6 -4.36 -10.12 -0.83
N LYS A 7 -3.51 -9.18 -0.56
CA LYS A 7 -3.32 -8.70 0.80
C LYS A 7 -3.84 -7.27 0.90
N THR A 8 -4.61 -6.99 1.93
CA THR A 8 -5.16 -5.67 2.16
C THR A 8 -4.35 -4.96 3.23
N ILE A 9 -3.93 -3.75 2.95
CA ILE A 9 -3.19 -2.92 3.88
C ILE A 9 -4.05 -1.72 4.18
N ASP A 10 -4.51 -1.60 5.43
CA ASP A 10 -5.39 -0.52 5.83
C ASP A 10 -4.57 0.49 6.62
N ILE A 11 -4.30 1.63 6.05
CA ILE A 11 -3.56 2.68 6.72
C ILE A 11 -4.43 3.90 6.98
N GLY A 12 -5.70 3.82 6.64
CA GLY A 12 -6.59 4.95 6.80
C GLY A 12 -7.54 4.84 7.97
N HIS A 13 -7.67 3.65 8.54
CA HIS A 13 -8.66 3.42 9.58
C HIS A 13 -8.22 3.90 10.95
N GLN A 14 -6.93 3.91 11.22
CA GLN A 14 -6.41 4.17 12.54
C GLN A 14 -5.97 5.60 12.77
N ASN A 15 -6.21 6.49 11.85
CA ASN A 15 -5.80 7.88 11.98
C ASN A 15 -4.32 8.04 12.26
N TYR A 16 -3.50 7.26 11.61
CA TYR A 16 -2.06 7.37 11.79
C TYR A 16 -1.56 8.71 11.25
N PRO A 17 -0.53 9.28 11.86
CA PRO A 17 0.18 10.39 11.22
C PRO A 17 0.68 9.95 9.85
N LEU A 18 0.87 10.90 8.95
CA LEU A 18 1.21 10.59 7.58
C LEU A 18 2.50 9.77 7.48
N ASP A 19 3.54 10.19 8.19
CA ASP A 19 4.81 9.47 8.10
C ASP A 19 4.70 8.06 8.65
N LYS A 20 3.88 7.84 9.67
CA LYS A 20 3.69 6.50 10.19
C LYS A 20 2.92 5.65 9.19
N ALA A 21 1.91 6.22 8.55
CA ALA A 21 1.12 5.48 7.57
C ALA A 21 2.02 5.03 6.42
N LEU A 22 2.87 5.91 5.93
CA LEU A 22 3.77 5.56 4.84
C LEU A 22 4.82 4.55 5.26
N SER A 23 5.25 4.61 6.52
CA SER A 23 6.19 3.63 7.04
C SER A 23 5.57 2.24 7.08
N ILE A 24 4.31 2.15 7.51
CA ILE A 24 3.59 0.89 7.52
C ILE A 24 3.45 0.37 6.10
N LEU A 25 3.12 1.24 5.17
CA LEU A 25 2.96 0.87 3.78
C LEU A 25 4.26 0.30 3.22
N GLU A 26 5.38 0.97 3.49
CA GLU A 26 6.67 0.50 3.02
C GLU A 26 6.99 -0.87 3.59
N THR A 27 6.78 -1.07 4.88
CA THR A 27 7.07 -2.34 5.52
C THR A 27 6.22 -3.46 4.94
N GLU A 28 4.93 -3.20 4.78
CA GLU A 28 4.03 -4.23 4.28
C GLU A 28 4.34 -4.59 2.83
N VAL A 29 4.64 -3.59 2.01
CA VAL A 29 4.96 -3.85 0.61
C VAL A 29 6.28 -4.60 0.50
N SER A 30 7.28 -4.19 1.28
CA SER A 30 8.57 -4.88 1.26
C SER A 30 8.43 -6.33 1.67
N THR A 31 7.64 -6.59 2.71
CA THR A 31 7.42 -7.96 3.17
C THR A 31 6.73 -8.77 2.08
N ALA A 32 5.73 -8.19 1.42
CA ALA A 32 5.01 -8.90 0.39
C ALA A 32 5.91 -9.22 -0.81
N LEU A 33 6.76 -8.27 -1.20
CA LEU A 33 7.67 -8.50 -2.32
C LEU A 33 8.68 -9.57 -2.00
N HIS A 34 9.17 -9.58 -0.76
CA HIS A 34 10.15 -10.58 -0.35
C HIS A 34 9.55 -11.97 -0.30
N GLY A 35 8.31 -12.09 0.17
CA GLY A 35 7.68 -13.39 0.33
C GLY A 35 7.36 -14.07 -0.99
N GLY A 36 7.02 -13.30 -2.00
CA GLY A 36 6.76 -13.87 -3.32
C GLY A 36 5.41 -14.54 -3.46
N GLU A 37 4.63 -14.59 -2.39
CA GLU A 37 3.33 -15.25 -2.45
C GLU A 37 2.19 -14.29 -2.75
N VAL A 38 2.39 -13.03 -2.42
CA VAL A 38 1.34 -12.04 -2.61
C VAL A 38 1.45 -11.50 -4.02
N ARG A 39 0.35 -11.55 -4.75
CA ARG A 39 0.35 -11.08 -6.13
C ARG A 39 -0.25 -9.71 -6.28
N ALA A 40 -1.04 -9.28 -5.32
CA ALA A 40 -1.68 -7.98 -5.39
C ALA A 40 -1.85 -7.42 -4.00
N LEU A 41 -1.78 -6.11 -3.89
CA LEU A 41 -1.97 -5.42 -2.63
C LEU A 41 -3.07 -4.40 -2.82
N LYS A 42 -3.97 -4.35 -1.84
CA LYS A 42 -5.03 -3.35 -1.82
C LYS A 42 -4.72 -2.42 -0.67
N ILE A 43 -4.57 -1.14 -0.96
CA ILE A 43 -4.25 -0.16 0.05
C ILE A 43 -5.49 0.65 0.35
N VAL A 44 -5.93 0.62 1.61
CA VAL A 44 -7.10 1.37 2.04
C VAL A 44 -6.60 2.62 2.75
N HIS A 45 -6.87 3.78 2.17
CA HIS A 45 -6.37 5.05 2.72
C HIS A 45 -7.46 5.87 3.38
N GLY A 46 -8.67 5.35 3.41
CA GLY A 46 -9.74 6.03 4.13
C GLY A 46 -10.37 7.15 3.33
N HIS A 47 -11.25 7.90 4.04
CA HIS A 47 -11.99 8.97 3.39
C HIS A 47 -11.53 10.31 3.95
N GLY A 48 -10.38 10.65 3.99
CA GLY A 48 -9.94 11.92 4.52
C GLY A 48 -10.03 13.04 3.51
N GLU A 49 -9.21 14.03 3.70
CA GLU A 49 -9.17 15.18 2.84
C GLU A 49 -8.34 14.96 1.60
N GLY A 50 -7.92 13.75 1.37
CA GLY A 50 -7.12 13.43 0.21
C GLY A 50 -5.63 13.50 0.44
N THR A 51 -5.19 13.98 1.59
CA THR A 51 -3.77 14.09 1.87
C THR A 51 -3.10 12.73 1.86
N LEU A 52 -3.69 11.77 2.57
CA LEU A 52 -3.11 10.43 2.62
C LEU A 52 -3.20 9.76 1.27
N ARG A 53 -4.33 9.91 0.59
CA ARG A 53 -4.49 9.31 -0.73
C ARG A 53 -3.44 9.85 -1.70
N ASN A 54 -3.21 11.16 -1.67
CA ASN A 54 -2.23 11.75 -2.58
C ASN A 54 -0.82 11.31 -2.23
N ALA A 55 -0.53 11.17 -0.94
CA ALA A 55 0.78 10.70 -0.50
C ALA A 55 1.02 9.27 -0.93
N VAL A 56 0.00 8.42 -0.82
CA VAL A 56 0.12 7.03 -1.24
C VAL A 56 0.33 6.96 -2.75
N ARG A 57 -0.40 7.78 -3.50
CA ARG A 57 -0.24 7.80 -4.95
C ARG A 57 1.18 8.19 -5.32
N ARG A 58 1.71 9.24 -4.69
CA ARG A 58 3.06 9.68 -4.97
C ARG A 58 4.07 8.61 -4.59
N TRP A 59 3.86 7.98 -3.44
CA TRP A 59 4.75 6.92 -3.00
C TRP A 59 4.78 5.79 -4.02
N CYS A 60 3.60 5.41 -4.55
CA CYS A 60 3.53 4.35 -5.54
C CYS A 60 4.26 4.74 -6.83
N GLU A 61 4.15 6.00 -7.22
CA GLU A 61 4.84 6.46 -8.41
C GLU A 61 6.35 6.40 -8.24
N GLU A 62 6.82 6.65 -7.02
CA GLU A 62 8.25 6.59 -6.75
C GLU A 62 8.77 5.17 -6.76
N GLN A 63 7.88 4.19 -6.67
CA GLN A 63 8.27 2.78 -6.68
C GLN A 63 8.23 2.18 -8.07
N GLU A 64 8.16 3.02 -9.08
CA GLU A 64 8.10 2.52 -10.45
C GLU A 64 9.28 1.61 -10.71
N GLY A 65 9.03 0.45 -11.28
CA GLY A 65 10.08 -0.53 -11.50
C GLY A 65 10.13 -1.61 -10.44
N ARG A 66 9.57 -1.33 -9.25
CA ARG A 66 9.51 -2.32 -8.19
C ARG A 66 8.24 -3.14 -8.32
N PHE A 67 7.14 -2.49 -8.69
CA PHE A 67 5.88 -3.18 -8.88
C PHE A 67 5.00 -2.27 -9.73
N ARG A 68 3.92 -2.82 -10.21
CA ARG A 68 2.97 -2.04 -10.99
C ARG A 68 1.84 -1.60 -10.10
N ALA A 69 1.51 -0.33 -10.13
CA ALA A 69 0.42 0.20 -9.34
C ALA A 69 -0.72 0.58 -10.26
N LEU A 70 -1.94 0.27 -9.83
CA LEU A 70 -3.15 0.69 -10.49
C LEU A 70 -3.85 1.65 -9.55
N ILE A 71 -4.07 2.85 -9.99
CA ILE A 71 -4.62 3.88 -9.14
C ILE A 71 -5.94 4.36 -9.70
#